data_ce5eaa7dc278d6e7785da5da09ffa1c2
#
_entry.id   ce5eaa7dc278d6e7785da5da09ffa1c2
#
_cell.length_a   1.000
_cell.length_b   1.000
_cell.length_c   1.000
_cell.angle_alpha   90.00
_cell.angle_beta   90.00
_cell.angle_gamma   90.00
#
_symmetry.space_group_name_H-M   'P 1'
#
loop_
_entity.id
_entity.type
_entity.pdbx_description
1 polymer ?
#
loop_
_entity_poly.entity_id
_entity_poly.type
_entity_poly.pdbx_seq_one_letter_code
_entity_poly.pdbx_strand_id
1 'polypeptide(L)' 'MPNTQDESERLLRISRVLERATSLHGGDRSIARQWLETRVPALGNQRPLDLAETESGAREVEALIGRIEHGVVS' A
#
# COMPACT_ATOMS: atom_id res chain seq x y z
N MET A 1 -16.20 8.85 17.84
CA MET A 1 -14.85 8.50 18.29
C MET A 1 -14.41 7.19 17.67
N PRO A 2 -13.27 7.18 17.01
CA PRO A 2 -12.77 5.91 16.52
C PRO A 2 -12.41 5.04 17.71
N ASN A 3 -12.74 3.78 17.66
CA ASN A 3 -12.35 2.92 18.75
C ASN A 3 -10.93 2.43 18.53
N THR A 4 -10.28 2.01 19.59
CA THR A 4 -8.87 1.60 19.55
C THR A 4 -8.64 0.45 18.57
N GLN A 5 -9.63 -0.43 18.44
CA GLN A 5 -9.52 -1.56 17.53
C GLN A 5 -9.46 -1.10 16.08
N ASP A 6 -10.27 -0.11 15.71
CA ASP A 6 -10.25 0.42 14.34
C ASP A 6 -8.92 1.07 14.02
N GLU A 7 -8.35 1.79 14.99
CA GLU A 7 -7.05 2.41 14.82
C GLU A 7 -5.95 1.37 14.67
N SER A 8 -6.00 0.32 15.46
CA SER A 8 -5.03 -0.77 15.37
C SER A 8 -5.11 -1.46 14.04
N GLU A 9 -6.31 -1.72 13.54
CA GLU A 9 -6.50 -2.36 12.25
C GLU A 9 -5.99 -1.49 11.12
N ARG A 10 -6.22 -0.19 11.22
CA ARG A 10 -5.73 0.77 10.23
C ARG A 10 -4.21 0.76 10.18
N LEU A 11 -3.57 0.78 11.35
CA LEU A 11 -2.12 0.75 11.43
C LEU A 11 -1.56 -0.54 10.87
N LEU A 12 -2.22 -1.66 11.12
CA LEU A 12 -1.81 -2.93 10.58
C LEU A 12 -1.92 -2.96 9.05
N ARG A 13 -2.98 -2.39 8.51
CA ARG A 13 -3.13 -2.30 7.06
C ARG A 13 -2.02 -1.47 6.44
N ILE A 14 -1.75 -0.31 7.01
CA ILE A 14 -0.71 0.58 6.51
C ILE A 14 0.65 -0.10 6.61
N SER A 15 0.92 -0.75 7.73
CA SER A 15 2.17 -1.46 7.96
C SER A 15 2.36 -2.59 6.94
N ARG A 16 1.31 -3.34 6.67
CA ARG A 16 1.33 -4.43 5.70
C ARG A 16 1.65 -3.92 4.30
N VAL A 17 1.00 -2.83 3.90
CA VAL A 17 1.22 -2.24 2.59
C VAL A 17 2.64 -1.66 2.49
N LEU A 18 3.09 -1.02 3.56
CA LEU A 18 4.44 -0.47 3.60
C LEU A 18 5.49 -1.57 3.48
N GLU A 19 5.30 -2.69 4.14
CA GLU A 19 6.23 -3.80 4.04
C GLU A 19 6.30 -4.36 2.62
N ARG A 20 5.14 -4.50 1.98
CA ARG A 20 5.09 -4.97 0.60
C ARG A 20 5.81 -3.98 -0.34
N ALA A 21 5.54 -2.70 -0.16
CA ALA A 21 6.19 -1.67 -0.98
C ALA A 21 7.69 -1.61 -0.72
N THR A 22 8.11 -1.81 0.51
CA THR A 22 9.52 -1.82 0.87
C THR A 22 10.24 -2.97 0.17
N SER A 23 9.62 -4.13 0.18
CA SER A 23 10.16 -5.30 -0.50
C SER A 23 10.27 -5.07 -2.01
N LEU A 24 9.27 -4.43 -2.59
CA LEU A 24 9.26 -4.10 -4.01
C LEU A 24 10.43 -3.19 -4.38
N HIS A 25 10.84 -2.32 -3.46
CA HIS A 25 11.92 -1.36 -3.69
C HIS A 25 13.24 -1.83 -3.08
N GLY A 26 13.45 -3.11 -3.01
CA GLY A 26 14.72 -3.67 -2.57
C GLY A 26 15.08 -3.41 -1.12
N GLY A 27 14.08 -3.22 -0.29
CA GLY A 27 14.28 -2.98 1.13
C GLY A 27 14.42 -1.51 1.52
N ASP A 28 14.28 -0.60 0.57
CA ASP A 28 14.40 0.83 0.85
C ASP A 28 13.08 1.40 1.34
N ARG A 29 12.98 1.63 2.64
CA ARG A 29 11.78 2.16 3.27
C ARG A 29 11.47 3.59 2.85
N SER A 30 12.48 4.38 2.61
CA SER A 30 12.32 5.76 2.19
C SER A 30 11.60 5.85 0.86
N ILE A 31 12.04 5.05 -0.09
CA ILE A 31 11.44 5.01 -1.42
C ILE A 31 10.01 4.48 -1.32
N ALA A 32 9.81 3.45 -0.50
CA ALA A 32 8.48 2.88 -0.30
C ALA A 32 7.51 3.92 0.27
N ARG A 33 7.95 4.71 1.23
CA ARG A 33 7.12 5.76 1.80
C ARG A 33 6.75 6.81 0.77
N GLN A 34 7.72 7.22 -0.03
CA GLN A 34 7.46 8.19 -1.09
C GLN A 34 6.41 7.67 -2.05
N TRP A 35 6.52 6.38 -2.41
CA TRP A 35 5.56 5.76 -3.30
C TRP A 35 4.17 5.75 -2.70
N LEU A 36 4.06 5.44 -1.40
CA LEU A 36 2.77 5.42 -0.72
C LEU A 36 2.10 6.79 -0.71
N GLU A 37 2.88 7.84 -0.77
CA GLU A 37 2.37 9.21 -0.72
C GLU A 37 2.20 9.83 -2.11
N THR A 38 2.49 9.08 -3.15
CA THR A 38 2.41 9.56 -4.53
C THR A 38 1.13 9.05 -5.17
N ARG A 39 0.49 9.88 -5.97
CA ARG A 39 -0.70 9.46 -6.72
C ARG A 39 -0.26 8.47 -7.79
N VAL A 40 -0.93 7.32 -7.83
CA VAL A 40 -0.56 6.25 -8.75
C VAL A 40 -1.68 6.07 -9.78
N PRO A 41 -1.39 6.28 -11.07
CA PRO A 41 -2.43 6.16 -12.11
C PRO A 41 -3.14 4.82 -12.09
N ALA A 42 -2.42 3.73 -11.85
CA ALA A 42 -3.01 2.41 -11.81
C ALA A 42 -4.00 2.21 -10.66
N LEU A 43 -4.01 3.14 -9.71
CA LEU A 43 -4.93 3.10 -8.57
C LEU A 43 -5.96 4.22 -8.66
N GLY A 44 -6.33 4.60 -9.88
CA GLY A 44 -7.29 5.67 -10.09
C GLY A 44 -6.73 7.02 -9.68
N ASN A 45 -5.43 7.19 -9.80
CA ASN A 45 -4.73 8.42 -9.47
C ASN A 45 -4.86 8.77 -7.99
N GLN A 46 -4.98 7.76 -7.15
CA GLN A 46 -5.03 7.91 -5.71
C GLN A 46 -3.71 7.49 -5.08
N ARG A 47 -3.44 8.01 -3.89
CA ARG A 47 -2.26 7.60 -3.16
C ARG A 47 -2.52 6.24 -2.50
N PRO A 48 -1.56 5.32 -2.57
CA PRO A 48 -1.72 4.04 -1.88
C PRO A 48 -2.08 4.20 -0.40
N LEU A 49 -1.51 5.22 0.24
CA LEU A 49 -1.78 5.49 1.64
C LEU A 49 -3.26 5.78 1.89
N ASP A 50 -3.89 6.52 0.99
CA ASP A 50 -5.32 6.84 1.11
C ASP A 50 -6.17 5.58 0.92
N LEU A 51 -5.78 4.73 -0.02
CA LEU A 51 -6.51 3.49 -0.25
C LEU A 51 -6.40 2.54 0.95
N ALA A 52 -5.29 2.59 1.66
CA ALA A 52 -5.08 1.73 2.82
C ALA A 52 -5.95 2.09 4.02
N GLU A 53 -6.78 3.13 3.89
CA GLU A 53 -7.75 3.47 4.94
C GLU A 53 -8.83 2.39 5.07
N THR A 54 -9.04 1.59 4.04
CA THR A 54 -10.00 0.49 4.10
C THR A 54 -9.30 -0.81 3.73
N GLU A 55 -9.90 -1.92 4.17
CA GLU A 55 -9.34 -3.23 3.85
C GLU A 55 -9.38 -3.49 2.34
N SER A 56 -10.48 -3.14 1.68
CA SER A 56 -10.57 -3.37 0.24
C SER A 56 -9.57 -2.51 -0.53
N GLY A 57 -9.35 -1.27 -0.09
CA GLY A 57 -8.35 -0.41 -0.71
C GLY A 57 -6.94 -0.93 -0.50
N ALA A 58 -6.64 -1.44 0.69
CA ALA A 58 -5.34 -2.03 0.97
C ALA A 58 -5.08 -3.23 0.07
N ARG A 59 -6.11 -4.05 -0.16
CA ARG A 59 -5.99 -5.19 -1.06
C ARG A 59 -5.73 -4.79 -2.49
N GLU A 60 -6.31 -3.68 -2.94
CA GLU A 60 -6.03 -3.16 -4.27
C GLU A 60 -4.57 -2.77 -4.41
N VAL A 61 -4.02 -2.12 -3.39
CA VAL A 61 -2.62 -1.73 -3.40
C VAL A 61 -1.73 -2.97 -3.42
N GLU A 62 -2.04 -3.94 -2.57
CA GLU A 62 -1.28 -5.18 -2.52
C GLU A 62 -1.34 -5.95 -3.83
N ALA A 63 -2.50 -5.95 -4.47
CA ALA A 63 -2.65 -6.61 -5.76
C ALA A 63 -1.79 -5.95 -6.82
N LEU A 64 -1.73 -4.61 -6.82
CA LEU A 64 -0.87 -3.89 -7.75
C LEU A 64 0.59 -4.23 -7.52
N ILE A 65 1.02 -4.21 -6.26
CA ILE A 65 2.39 -4.54 -5.91
C ILE A 65 2.73 -5.96 -6.37
N GLY A 66 1.81 -6.89 -6.16
CA GLY A 66 1.99 -8.26 -6.60
C GLY A 66 2.18 -8.37 -8.10
N ARG A 67 1.40 -7.61 -8.87
CA ARG A 67 1.55 -7.60 -10.31
C ARG A 67 2.91 -7.05 -10.74
N ILE A 68 3.38 -6.01 -10.07
CA ILE A 68 4.68 -5.44 -10.36
C ILE A 68 5.80 -6.41 -9.99
N GLU A 69 5.69 -7.05 -8.83
CA GLU A 69 6.68 -8.01 -8.36
C GLU A 69 6.84 -9.21 -9.28
N HIS A 70 5.72 -9.70 -9.78
CA HIS A 70 5.74 -10.87 -10.67
C HIS A 70 6.05 -10.49 -12.10
N GLY A 71 6.30 -9.24 -12.32
CA GLY A 71 6.59 -8.72 -13.64
C GLY A 71 5.34 -8.60 -14.46
N VAL A 72 5.45 -7.85 -15.52
CA VAL A 72 4.36 -7.72 -16.43
C VAL A 72 4.48 -8.85 -17.40
N VAL A 73 4.48 -10.00 -16.89
CA VAL A 73 4.56 -11.09 -17.78
C VAL A 73 3.19 -11.47 -18.12
N SER A 74 2.87 -11.20 -19.22
CA SER A 74 1.63 -11.71 -19.65
C SER A 74 1.67 -13.18 -19.90
#